data_92bb5205cf4a8d351e029ee754e9bc5c
#
_entry.id   92bb5205cf4a8d351e029ee754e9bc5c
#
_cell.length_a   1.000
_cell.length_b   1.000
_cell.length_c   1.000
_cell.angle_alpha   90.00
_cell.angle_beta   90.00
_cell.angle_gamma   90.00
#
_symmetry.space_group_name_H-M   'P 1'
#
loop_
_entity.id
_entity.type
_entity.pdbx_description
1 polymer ?
#
loop_
_entity_poly.entity_id
_entity_poly.type
_entity_poly.pdbx_seq_one_letter_code
_entity_poly.pdbx_strand_id
1 'polypeptide(L)'
;MLDLLIGAVVAVGVGRYIIKGYSATGVLMVGGLLLLIISVIMGKNILPSAATSTGWGPTNIIEYVKYLLMNRGGDLGMMIMVLCGFAAYMTHIGANDVVIKMVSKPLQVVNSPYLLMIVAYFIACLMSLAVSSATGLGVLLMATLFPVMVNVGISRGAAAAICASPAAIILAPTSGDVVIAAEASQIPLKEFAFSLTLPISIVAIVSMAIAHYFWQRFLDRKEDIKSEILDVKEITTNAPKFYAILPFMPIIGVLLFDGKPFSIGFLSHIVLPELHIITIIVGCIILSAIIEFLRGFDGKKVYAGLDVCYRGMADAFATVVMLLVAAGVFAQGLSTVGFISGLISLAQSFGSGAIIM
;
A
#
# COMPACT_ATOMS: atom_id res chain seq x y z
N MET A 1 -20.54 31.16 3.47
CA MET A 1 -21.54 30.33 4.17
C MET A 1 -22.21 29.32 3.23
N LEU A 2 -22.79 29.77 2.08
CA LEU A 2 -23.42 28.84 1.10
C LEU A 2 -22.42 27.80 0.55
N ASP A 3 -21.22 28.23 0.20
CA ASP A 3 -20.13 27.38 -0.33
C ASP A 3 -19.76 26.26 0.64
N LEU A 4 -19.65 26.59 1.93
CA LEU A 4 -19.34 25.63 2.98
C LEU A 4 -20.48 24.63 3.18
N LEU A 5 -21.74 25.10 3.11
CA LEU A 5 -22.90 24.23 3.26
C LEU A 5 -23.03 23.25 2.09
N ILE A 6 -22.83 23.71 0.86
CA ILE A 6 -22.85 22.84 -0.33
C ILE A 6 -21.77 21.75 -0.22
N GLY A 7 -20.53 22.15 0.10
CA GLY A 7 -19.44 21.19 0.26
C GLY A 7 -19.70 20.17 1.38
N ALA A 8 -20.21 20.64 2.54
CA ALA A 8 -20.56 19.78 3.66
C ALA A 8 -21.66 18.76 3.31
N VAL A 9 -22.74 19.20 2.66
CA VAL A 9 -23.85 18.31 2.26
C VAL A 9 -23.37 17.22 1.31
N VAL A 10 -22.56 17.59 0.31
CA VAL A 10 -22.02 16.60 -0.64
C VAL A 10 -21.01 15.67 0.04
N ALA A 11 -20.12 16.20 0.91
CA ALA A 11 -19.16 15.38 1.63
C ALA A 11 -19.84 14.36 2.58
N VAL A 12 -20.86 14.80 3.32
CA VAL A 12 -21.68 13.92 4.18
C VAL A 12 -22.44 12.89 3.34
N GLY A 13 -22.98 13.29 2.20
CA GLY A 13 -23.64 12.39 1.25
C GLY A 13 -22.72 11.32 0.74
N VAL A 14 -21.52 11.70 0.27
CA VAL A 14 -20.46 10.78 -0.18
C VAL A 14 -20.07 9.80 0.96
N GLY A 15 -19.79 10.31 2.16
CA GLY A 15 -19.45 9.48 3.31
C GLY A 15 -20.57 8.47 3.65
N ARG A 16 -21.84 8.93 3.63
CA ARG A 16 -23.00 8.06 3.90
C ARG A 16 -23.13 6.93 2.89
N TYR A 17 -22.91 7.20 1.59
CA TYR A 17 -23.01 6.15 0.56
C TYR A 17 -21.84 5.16 0.67
N ILE A 18 -20.63 5.60 0.99
CA ILE A 18 -19.49 4.72 1.24
C ILE A 18 -19.77 3.80 2.43
N ILE A 19 -20.29 4.34 3.55
CA ILE A 19 -20.65 3.54 4.75
C ILE A 19 -21.75 2.52 4.42
N LYS A 20 -22.65 2.81 3.48
CA LYS A 20 -23.65 1.86 3.00
C LYS A 20 -23.09 0.76 2.07
N GLY A 21 -21.78 0.72 1.82
CA GLY A 21 -21.14 -0.30 1.00
C GLY A 21 -21.10 -0.04 -0.50
N TYR A 22 -21.43 1.19 -0.95
CA TYR A 22 -21.25 1.56 -2.35
C TYR A 22 -19.76 1.72 -2.68
N SER A 23 -19.40 1.53 -3.96
CA SER A 23 -18.02 1.70 -4.42
C SER A 23 -17.49 3.10 -4.09
N ALA A 24 -16.42 3.18 -3.29
CA ALA A 24 -15.80 4.44 -2.91
C ALA A 24 -15.36 5.23 -4.14
N THR A 25 -14.74 4.57 -5.14
CA THR A 25 -14.33 5.19 -6.41
C THR A 25 -15.52 5.82 -7.14
N GLY A 26 -16.63 5.08 -7.28
CA GLY A 26 -17.82 5.58 -7.95
C GLY A 26 -18.45 6.76 -7.22
N VAL A 27 -18.62 6.65 -5.90
CA VAL A 27 -19.26 7.70 -5.08
C VAL A 27 -18.42 8.97 -5.04
N LEU A 28 -17.09 8.86 -4.90
CA LEU A 28 -16.17 10.01 -4.94
C LEU A 28 -16.17 10.69 -6.32
N MET A 29 -16.16 9.90 -7.39
CA MET A 29 -16.21 10.43 -8.76
C MET A 29 -17.51 11.22 -8.99
N VAL A 30 -18.67 10.64 -8.66
CA VAL A 30 -19.97 11.30 -8.84
C VAL A 30 -20.08 12.54 -7.94
N GLY A 31 -19.68 12.44 -6.67
CA GLY A 31 -19.70 13.58 -5.75
C GLY A 31 -18.78 14.72 -6.21
N GLY A 32 -17.58 14.37 -6.70
CA GLY A 32 -16.63 15.34 -7.25
C GLY A 32 -17.13 16.02 -8.52
N LEU A 33 -17.68 15.25 -9.48
CA LEU A 33 -18.28 15.81 -10.69
C LEU A 33 -19.45 16.73 -10.36
N LEU A 34 -20.30 16.36 -9.41
CA LEU A 34 -21.39 17.22 -8.94
C LEU A 34 -20.88 18.57 -8.42
N LEU A 35 -19.84 18.56 -7.59
CA LEU A 35 -19.20 19.78 -7.06
C LEU A 35 -18.57 20.63 -8.17
N LEU A 36 -17.91 20.00 -9.15
CA LEU A 36 -17.32 20.70 -10.30
C LEU A 36 -18.42 21.35 -11.16
N ILE A 37 -19.55 20.66 -11.40
CA ILE A 37 -20.71 21.22 -12.12
C ILE A 37 -21.24 22.46 -11.38
N ILE A 38 -21.43 22.35 -10.07
CA ILE A 38 -21.87 23.49 -9.23
C ILE A 38 -20.87 24.65 -9.33
N SER A 39 -19.56 24.36 -9.26
CA SER A 39 -18.51 25.37 -9.38
C SER A 39 -18.55 26.11 -10.72
N VAL A 40 -18.78 25.39 -11.82
CA VAL A 40 -18.93 25.98 -13.17
C VAL A 40 -20.17 26.87 -13.25
N ILE A 41 -21.32 26.42 -12.68
CA ILE A 41 -22.56 27.24 -12.63
C ILE A 41 -22.33 28.51 -11.79
N MET A 42 -21.49 28.44 -10.74
CA MET A 42 -21.09 29.59 -9.93
C MET A 42 -20.05 30.50 -10.62
N GLY A 43 -19.66 30.22 -11.86
CA GLY A 43 -18.66 30.97 -12.61
C GLY A 43 -17.22 30.83 -12.12
N LYS A 44 -16.91 29.79 -11.31
CA LYS A 44 -15.56 29.55 -10.76
C LYS A 44 -14.68 28.80 -11.75
N ASN A 45 -13.40 29.14 -11.81
CA ASN A 45 -12.43 28.36 -12.59
C ASN A 45 -12.11 27.04 -11.87
N ILE A 46 -12.28 25.93 -12.57
CA ILE A 46 -12.05 24.57 -12.02
C ILE A 46 -10.72 23.96 -12.43
N LEU A 47 -10.07 24.54 -13.47
CA LEU A 47 -8.81 23.99 -14.00
C LEU A 47 -7.60 24.54 -13.25
N PRO A 48 -6.62 23.70 -12.91
CA PRO A 48 -5.31 24.15 -12.48
C PRO A 48 -4.55 24.80 -13.65
N SER A 49 -3.54 25.62 -13.34
CA SER A 49 -2.72 26.33 -14.34
C SER A 49 -2.04 25.39 -15.36
N ALA A 50 -1.79 24.16 -14.98
CA ALA A 50 -1.15 23.15 -15.83
C ALA A 50 -2.13 22.45 -16.81
N ALA A 51 -3.44 22.63 -16.64
CA ALA A 51 -4.44 22.03 -17.53
C ALA A 51 -4.89 23.00 -18.61
N THR A 52 -5.09 22.50 -19.83
CA THR A 52 -5.51 23.31 -20.98
C THR A 52 -7.01 23.58 -20.92
N SER A 53 -7.40 24.86 -20.92
CA SER A 53 -8.81 25.25 -20.99
C SER A 53 -9.36 25.12 -22.41
N THR A 54 -10.58 24.61 -22.52
CA THR A 54 -11.33 24.57 -23.80
C THR A 54 -12.12 25.86 -24.08
N GLY A 55 -12.11 26.82 -23.14
CA GLY A 55 -12.92 28.03 -23.22
C GLY A 55 -14.40 27.85 -22.84
N TRP A 56 -14.86 26.61 -22.58
CA TRP A 56 -16.24 26.33 -22.19
C TRP A 56 -16.30 25.52 -20.90
N GLY A 57 -17.03 26.02 -19.88
CA GLY A 57 -17.07 25.44 -18.54
C GLY A 57 -17.40 23.95 -18.45
N PRO A 58 -18.48 23.45 -19.11
CA PRO A 58 -18.82 22.04 -19.07
C PRO A 58 -17.74 21.11 -19.63
N THR A 59 -17.06 21.48 -20.71
CA THR A 59 -15.96 20.67 -21.27
C THR A 59 -14.72 20.75 -20.41
N ASN A 60 -14.49 21.82 -19.67
CA ASN A 60 -13.39 21.94 -18.72
C ASN A 60 -13.49 20.90 -17.58
N ILE A 61 -14.71 20.43 -17.23
CA ILE A 61 -14.89 19.33 -16.26
C ILE A 61 -14.25 18.04 -16.81
N ILE A 62 -14.53 17.74 -18.09
CA ILE A 62 -13.97 16.55 -18.75
C ILE A 62 -12.46 16.69 -18.91
N GLU A 63 -11.98 17.87 -19.29
CA GLU A 63 -10.55 18.16 -19.37
C GLU A 63 -9.83 17.99 -18.04
N TYR A 64 -10.48 18.35 -16.92
CA TYR A 64 -9.93 18.11 -15.59
C TYR A 64 -9.81 16.62 -15.26
N VAL A 65 -10.84 15.83 -15.56
CA VAL A 65 -10.78 14.36 -15.38
C VAL A 65 -9.67 13.76 -16.25
N LYS A 66 -9.56 14.18 -17.52
CA LYS A 66 -8.47 13.76 -18.41
C LYS A 66 -7.11 14.15 -17.84
N TYR A 67 -6.95 15.37 -17.36
CA TYR A 67 -5.71 15.85 -16.74
C TYR A 67 -5.30 14.96 -15.56
N LEU A 68 -6.23 14.63 -14.66
CA LEU A 68 -5.96 13.74 -13.53
C LEU A 68 -5.62 12.31 -13.98
N LEU A 69 -6.34 11.75 -14.96
CA LEU A 69 -6.03 10.44 -15.50
C LEU A 69 -4.61 10.38 -16.09
N MET A 70 -4.19 11.40 -16.82
CA MET A 70 -2.86 11.45 -17.40
C MET A 70 -1.78 11.71 -16.35
N ASN A 71 -2.01 12.64 -15.44
CA ASN A 71 -1.04 13.03 -14.43
C ASN A 71 -0.89 11.97 -13.32
N ARG A 72 -2.02 11.50 -12.77
CA ARG A 72 -2.00 10.48 -11.71
C ARG A 72 -1.80 9.07 -12.24
N GLY A 73 -2.29 8.77 -13.44
CA GLY A 73 -2.13 7.45 -14.07
C GLY A 73 -0.75 7.26 -14.69
N GLY A 74 -0.19 8.32 -15.28
CA GLY A 74 1.07 8.23 -16.02
C GLY A 74 2.33 8.16 -15.13
N ASP A 75 2.30 8.78 -13.96
CA ASP A 75 3.46 8.84 -13.06
C ASP A 75 3.24 7.96 -11.83
N LEU A 76 2.57 8.49 -10.82
CA LEU A 76 2.28 7.78 -9.58
C LEU A 76 1.49 6.47 -9.82
N GLY A 77 0.50 6.52 -10.68
CA GLY A 77 -0.31 5.34 -11.02
C GLY A 77 0.51 4.24 -11.69
N MET A 78 1.39 4.58 -12.62
CA MET A 78 2.27 3.62 -13.27
C MET A 78 3.21 2.97 -12.26
N MET A 79 3.73 3.74 -11.31
CA MET A 79 4.59 3.25 -10.24
C MET A 79 3.88 2.20 -9.38
N ILE A 80 2.64 2.49 -8.95
CA ILE A 80 1.81 1.55 -8.17
C ILE A 80 1.47 0.30 -8.99
N MET A 81 1.10 0.48 -10.27
CA MET A 81 0.78 -0.64 -11.17
C MET A 81 1.96 -1.61 -11.30
N VAL A 82 3.16 -1.09 -11.59
CA VAL A 82 4.36 -1.92 -11.76
C VAL A 82 4.74 -2.64 -10.48
N LEU A 83 4.61 -1.98 -9.31
CA LEU A 83 4.79 -2.61 -7.99
C LEU A 83 3.81 -3.78 -7.76
N CYS A 84 2.52 -3.57 -8.02
CA CYS A 84 1.51 -4.61 -7.85
C CYS A 84 1.70 -5.75 -8.85
N GLY A 85 2.08 -5.44 -10.10
CA GLY A 85 2.42 -6.44 -11.10
C GLY A 85 3.61 -7.30 -10.69
N PHE A 86 4.68 -6.68 -10.17
CA PHE A 86 5.82 -7.40 -9.61
C PHE A 86 5.40 -8.32 -8.46
N ALA A 87 4.60 -7.83 -7.52
CA ALA A 87 4.12 -8.63 -6.38
C ALA A 87 3.28 -9.84 -6.83
N ALA A 88 2.40 -9.64 -7.82
CA ALA A 88 1.62 -10.73 -8.42
C ALA A 88 2.52 -11.77 -9.11
N TYR A 89 3.57 -11.32 -9.82
CA TYR A 89 4.54 -12.19 -10.45
C TYR A 89 5.35 -12.99 -9.42
N MET A 90 5.82 -12.37 -8.34
CA MET A 90 6.53 -13.07 -7.24
C MET A 90 5.67 -14.16 -6.59
N THR A 91 4.38 -13.90 -6.44
CA THR A 91 3.43 -14.91 -5.95
C THR A 91 3.27 -16.06 -6.95
N HIS A 92 3.14 -15.75 -8.24
CA HIS A 92 2.97 -16.75 -9.30
C HIS A 92 4.15 -17.71 -9.42
N ILE A 93 5.39 -17.23 -9.36
CA ILE A 93 6.60 -18.07 -9.43
C ILE A 93 6.92 -18.80 -8.10
N GLY A 94 6.11 -18.59 -7.06
CA GLY A 94 6.26 -19.19 -5.74
C GLY A 94 7.38 -18.59 -4.90
N ALA A 95 7.92 -17.42 -5.26
CA ALA A 95 8.98 -16.75 -4.51
C ALA A 95 8.50 -16.34 -3.10
N ASN A 96 7.28 -15.82 -2.99
CA ASN A 96 6.66 -15.48 -1.72
C ASN A 96 6.46 -16.72 -0.83
N ASP A 97 6.08 -17.86 -1.42
CA ASP A 97 5.90 -19.13 -0.69
C ASP A 97 7.21 -19.63 -0.08
N VAL A 98 8.32 -19.43 -0.79
CA VAL A 98 9.65 -19.78 -0.25
C VAL A 98 10.00 -18.92 0.94
N VAL A 99 9.76 -17.61 0.88
CA VAL A 99 9.96 -16.69 2.02
C VAL A 99 9.16 -17.17 3.22
N ILE A 100 7.87 -17.46 3.03
CA ILE A 100 6.99 -17.93 4.10
C ILE A 100 7.50 -19.23 4.72
N LYS A 101 7.84 -20.22 3.88
CA LYS A 101 8.34 -21.51 4.34
C LYS A 101 9.63 -21.38 5.15
N MET A 102 10.50 -20.45 4.78
CA MET A 102 11.75 -20.19 5.54
C MET A 102 11.47 -19.52 6.88
N VAL A 103 10.53 -18.58 6.91
CA VAL A 103 10.23 -17.76 8.09
C VAL A 103 9.28 -18.47 9.06
N SER A 104 8.48 -19.45 8.61
CA SER A 104 7.60 -20.25 9.49
C SER A 104 8.34 -21.28 10.34
N LYS A 105 9.54 -21.70 9.96
CA LYS A 105 10.31 -22.71 10.72
C LYS A 105 10.60 -22.34 12.17
N PRO A 106 11.02 -21.10 12.52
CA PRO A 106 11.28 -20.71 13.91
C PRO A 106 10.05 -20.79 14.81
N LEU A 107 8.84 -20.72 14.26
CA LEU A 107 7.60 -20.78 15.05
C LEU A 107 7.38 -22.11 15.73
N GLN A 108 7.90 -23.20 15.16
CA GLN A 108 7.74 -24.55 15.69
C GLN A 108 8.56 -24.81 16.98
N VAL A 109 9.48 -23.92 17.33
CA VAL A 109 10.39 -24.06 18.48
C VAL A 109 9.88 -23.32 19.73
N VAL A 110 8.87 -22.45 19.56
CA VAL A 110 8.37 -21.58 20.65
C VAL A 110 7.24 -22.28 21.41
N ASN A 111 7.48 -22.65 22.67
CA ASN A 111 6.54 -23.40 23.51
C ASN A 111 5.53 -22.52 24.27
N SER A 112 5.69 -21.20 24.29
CA SER A 112 4.78 -20.28 24.98
C SER A 112 3.80 -19.64 23.99
N PRO A 113 2.45 -19.77 24.16
CA PRO A 113 1.48 -19.23 23.22
C PRO A 113 1.66 -17.74 22.93
N TYR A 114 1.79 -16.93 23.99
CA TYR A 114 1.93 -15.47 23.82
C TYR A 114 3.28 -15.04 23.26
N LEU A 115 4.35 -15.78 23.55
CA LEU A 115 5.67 -15.53 22.93
C LEU A 115 5.61 -15.92 21.46
N LEU A 116 4.98 -17.05 21.12
CA LEU A 116 4.72 -17.44 19.74
C LEU A 116 3.95 -16.36 18.99
N MET A 117 2.90 -15.80 19.60
CA MET A 117 2.10 -14.72 19.03
C MET A 117 2.96 -13.50 18.67
N ILE A 118 3.86 -13.08 19.56
CA ILE A 118 4.77 -11.94 19.30
C ILE A 118 5.79 -12.27 18.22
N VAL A 119 6.36 -13.47 18.24
CA VAL A 119 7.28 -13.93 17.17
C VAL A 119 6.56 -14.00 15.84
N ALA A 120 5.32 -14.52 15.81
CA ALA A 120 4.47 -14.54 14.61
C ALA A 120 4.18 -13.12 14.08
N TYR A 121 3.94 -12.15 14.97
CA TYR A 121 3.76 -10.76 14.61
C TYR A 121 5.00 -10.15 13.95
N PHE A 122 6.19 -10.32 14.54
CA PHE A 122 7.44 -9.84 13.91
C PHE A 122 7.70 -10.52 12.57
N ILE A 123 7.42 -11.81 12.47
CA ILE A 123 7.51 -12.55 11.21
C ILE A 123 6.56 -11.96 10.17
N ALA A 124 5.31 -11.68 10.55
CA ALA A 124 4.33 -11.07 9.66
C ALA A 124 4.77 -9.66 9.21
N CYS A 125 5.38 -8.86 10.10
CA CYS A 125 6.00 -7.58 9.73
C CYS A 125 7.17 -7.74 8.75
N LEU A 126 8.04 -8.74 8.93
CA LEU A 126 9.09 -9.04 7.96
C LEU A 126 8.54 -9.50 6.62
N MET A 127 7.45 -10.29 6.62
CA MET A 127 6.77 -10.70 5.39
C MET A 127 6.17 -9.52 4.63
N SER A 128 5.77 -8.44 5.30
CA SER A 128 5.28 -7.23 4.65
C SER A 128 6.33 -6.54 3.76
N LEU A 129 7.62 -6.80 3.99
CA LEU A 129 8.69 -6.35 3.09
C LEU A 129 8.67 -7.06 1.73
N ALA A 130 8.28 -8.34 1.72
CA ALA A 130 8.20 -9.16 0.52
C ALA A 130 6.84 -9.03 -0.19
N VAL A 131 5.77 -8.93 0.59
CA VAL A 131 4.38 -8.87 0.10
C VAL A 131 3.85 -7.46 0.32
N SER A 132 4.00 -6.59 -0.68
CA SER A 132 3.61 -5.18 -0.59
C SER A 132 2.07 -4.96 -0.61
N SER A 133 1.29 -5.97 -0.95
CA SER A 133 -0.18 -5.91 -0.93
C SER A 133 -0.72 -6.27 0.45
N ALA A 134 -1.37 -5.33 1.13
CA ALA A 134 -2.01 -5.54 2.43
C ALA A 134 -3.04 -6.69 2.40
N THR A 135 -3.87 -6.74 1.35
CA THR A 135 -4.85 -7.82 1.16
C THR A 135 -4.16 -9.16 0.91
N GLY A 136 -3.15 -9.19 0.02
CA GLY A 136 -2.38 -10.40 -0.27
C GLY A 136 -1.65 -10.93 0.97
N LEU A 137 -1.03 -10.04 1.74
CA LEU A 137 -0.39 -10.39 3.02
C LEU A 137 -1.43 -10.95 4.02
N GLY A 138 -2.56 -10.28 4.18
CA GLY A 138 -3.63 -10.71 5.09
C GLY A 138 -4.15 -12.11 4.76
N VAL A 139 -4.51 -12.38 3.49
CA VAL A 139 -4.97 -13.70 3.04
C VAL A 139 -3.89 -14.78 3.30
N LEU A 140 -2.65 -14.44 3.03
CA LEU A 140 -1.52 -15.34 3.23
C LEU A 140 -1.30 -15.69 4.71
N LEU A 141 -1.30 -14.68 5.59
CA LEU A 141 -1.15 -14.86 7.03
C LEU A 141 -2.33 -15.63 7.63
N MET A 142 -3.55 -15.38 7.16
CA MET A 142 -4.73 -16.13 7.57
C MET A 142 -4.69 -17.61 7.16
N ALA A 143 -4.05 -17.92 6.02
CA ALA A 143 -3.89 -19.30 5.58
C ALA A 143 -2.74 -20.04 6.29
N THR A 144 -1.75 -19.32 6.83
CA THR A 144 -0.49 -19.89 7.33
C THR A 144 -0.28 -19.71 8.82
N LEU A 145 -0.16 -18.48 9.31
CA LEU A 145 0.14 -18.18 10.71
C LEU A 145 -1.08 -18.29 11.61
N PHE A 146 -2.26 -17.92 11.12
CA PHE A 146 -3.50 -17.96 11.90
C PHE A 146 -3.79 -19.36 12.46
N PRO A 147 -3.85 -20.45 11.65
CA PRO A 147 -4.12 -21.77 12.18
C PRO A 147 -3.03 -22.27 13.13
N VAL A 148 -1.77 -21.92 12.90
CA VAL A 148 -0.67 -22.27 13.82
C VAL A 148 -0.88 -21.64 15.19
N MET A 149 -1.23 -20.35 15.24
CA MET A 149 -1.50 -19.65 16.51
C MET A 149 -2.70 -20.22 17.24
N VAL A 150 -3.81 -20.51 16.53
CA VAL A 150 -5.01 -21.08 17.11
C VAL A 150 -4.75 -22.49 17.65
N ASN A 151 -4.00 -23.32 16.93
CA ASN A 151 -3.66 -24.69 17.36
C ASN A 151 -2.78 -24.74 18.63
N VAL A 152 -2.03 -23.67 18.90
CA VAL A 152 -1.23 -23.54 20.14
C VAL A 152 -2.04 -22.93 21.30
N GLY A 153 -3.33 -22.61 21.07
CA GLY A 153 -4.24 -22.15 22.12
C GLY A 153 -4.40 -20.62 22.20
N ILE A 154 -4.01 -19.88 21.15
CA ILE A 154 -4.33 -18.46 21.03
C ILE A 154 -5.76 -18.32 20.49
N SER A 155 -6.55 -17.38 21.06
CA SER A 155 -7.91 -17.13 20.59
C SER A 155 -7.94 -16.72 19.11
N ARG A 156 -9.04 -17.07 18.43
CA ARG A 156 -9.23 -16.69 17.00
C ARG A 156 -9.17 -15.17 16.81
N GLY A 157 -9.72 -14.41 17.76
CA GLY A 157 -9.68 -12.94 17.72
C GLY A 157 -8.25 -12.41 17.82
N ALA A 158 -7.44 -12.94 18.75
CA ALA A 158 -6.02 -12.57 18.88
C ALA A 158 -5.20 -12.96 17.64
N ALA A 159 -5.38 -14.18 17.13
CA ALA A 159 -4.68 -14.63 15.92
C ALA A 159 -5.05 -13.79 14.68
N ALA A 160 -6.33 -13.43 14.52
CA ALA A 160 -6.78 -12.55 13.44
C ALA A 160 -6.19 -11.14 13.58
N ALA A 161 -6.14 -10.57 14.78
CA ALA A 161 -5.54 -9.27 15.03
C ALA A 161 -4.04 -9.25 14.68
N ILE A 162 -3.29 -10.31 15.01
CA ILE A 162 -1.88 -10.49 14.64
C ILE A 162 -1.71 -10.56 13.11
N CYS A 163 -2.60 -11.23 12.40
CA CYS A 163 -2.55 -11.32 10.94
C CYS A 163 -2.91 -10.00 10.25
N ALA A 164 -3.76 -9.17 10.86
CA ALA A 164 -4.21 -7.91 10.27
C ALA A 164 -3.27 -6.73 10.57
N SER A 165 -2.68 -6.67 11.75
CA SER A 165 -1.91 -5.50 12.22
C SER A 165 -0.63 -5.17 11.43
N PRO A 166 0.12 -6.12 10.82
CA PRO A 166 1.28 -5.77 10.00
C PRO A 166 0.94 -4.93 8.77
N ALA A 167 -0.29 -5.04 8.24
CA ALA A 167 -0.75 -4.24 7.13
C ALA A 167 -1.00 -2.76 7.49
N ALA A 168 -1.15 -2.44 8.79
CA ALA A 168 -1.34 -1.07 9.27
C ALA A 168 -0.03 -0.31 9.50
N ILE A 169 1.12 -1.01 9.55
CA ILE A 169 2.43 -0.40 9.77
C ILE A 169 3.29 -0.63 8.54
N ILE A 170 3.52 0.44 7.80
CA ILE A 170 4.22 0.38 6.52
C ILE A 170 5.73 0.29 6.79
N LEU A 171 6.33 -0.85 6.46
CA LEU A 171 7.76 -1.11 6.61
C LEU A 171 8.49 -1.07 5.26
N ALA A 172 7.84 -1.48 4.18
CA ALA A 172 8.46 -1.60 2.87
C ALA A 172 8.63 -0.24 2.19
N PRO A 173 9.84 0.17 1.80
CA PRO A 173 10.09 1.41 1.05
C PRO A 173 9.44 1.39 -0.34
N THR A 174 9.13 0.23 -0.85
CA THR A 174 8.47 0.00 -2.14
C THR A 174 6.96 -0.13 -2.01
N SER A 175 6.37 0.17 -0.84
CA SER A 175 4.91 0.19 -0.73
C SER A 175 4.35 1.44 -1.41
N GLY A 176 3.15 1.31 -2.03
CA GLY A 176 2.49 2.42 -2.71
C GLY A 176 2.31 3.65 -1.82
N ASP A 177 2.00 3.44 -0.54
CA ASP A 177 1.77 4.52 0.44
C ASP A 177 3.04 5.32 0.72
N VAL A 178 4.20 4.65 0.87
CA VAL A 178 5.51 5.31 1.06
C VAL A 178 5.90 6.10 -0.17
N VAL A 179 5.68 5.52 -1.35
CA VAL A 179 5.98 6.18 -2.63
C VAL A 179 5.13 7.43 -2.81
N ILE A 180 3.82 7.34 -2.57
CA ILE A 180 2.88 8.48 -2.65
C ILE A 180 3.29 9.58 -1.66
N ALA A 181 3.61 9.21 -0.43
CA ALA A 181 3.97 10.16 0.61
C ALA A 181 5.32 10.84 0.33
N ALA A 182 6.31 10.10 -0.16
CA ALA A 182 7.60 10.65 -0.58
C ALA A 182 7.44 11.67 -1.71
N GLU A 183 6.66 11.32 -2.73
CA GLU A 183 6.39 12.22 -3.86
C GLU A 183 5.60 13.46 -3.44
N ALA A 184 4.56 13.30 -2.62
CA ALA A 184 3.78 14.43 -2.13
C ALA A 184 4.59 15.38 -1.24
N SER A 185 5.56 14.85 -0.50
CA SER A 185 6.46 15.66 0.36
C SER A 185 7.68 16.23 -0.38
N GLN A 186 7.89 15.87 -1.66
CA GLN A 186 9.04 16.24 -2.47
C GLN A 186 10.39 15.79 -1.86
N ILE A 187 10.37 14.70 -1.09
CA ILE A 187 11.56 14.10 -0.47
C ILE A 187 11.96 12.86 -1.29
N PRO A 188 13.24 12.66 -1.61
CA PRO A 188 13.70 11.47 -2.30
C PRO A 188 13.25 10.19 -1.59
N LEU A 189 12.73 9.21 -2.34
CA LEU A 189 12.14 7.98 -1.79
C LEU A 189 13.03 7.28 -0.77
N LYS A 190 14.33 7.18 -1.05
CA LYS A 190 15.29 6.57 -0.13
C LYS A 190 15.35 7.31 1.21
N GLU A 191 15.43 8.63 1.19
CA GLU A 191 15.49 9.44 2.41
C GLU A 191 14.18 9.36 3.17
N PHE A 192 13.04 9.48 2.49
CA PHE A 192 11.72 9.36 3.10
C PHE A 192 11.53 8.00 3.75
N ALA A 193 11.85 6.91 3.04
CA ALA A 193 11.65 5.55 3.51
C ALA A 193 12.58 5.18 4.68
N PHE A 194 13.88 5.45 4.56
CA PHE A 194 14.86 4.96 5.53
C PHE A 194 15.16 5.94 6.67
N SER A 195 15.07 7.25 6.43
CA SER A 195 15.38 8.26 7.47
C SER A 195 14.14 8.72 8.23
N LEU A 196 12.95 8.69 7.62
CA LEU A 196 11.71 9.13 8.27
C LEU A 196 10.81 7.95 8.62
N THR A 197 10.39 7.16 7.61
CA THR A 197 9.36 6.13 7.82
C THR A 197 9.90 4.94 8.63
N LEU A 198 11.07 4.43 8.33
CA LEU A 198 11.61 3.24 8.99
C LEU A 198 11.78 3.39 10.51
N PRO A 199 12.38 4.47 11.05
CA PRO A 199 12.48 4.66 12.50
C PRO A 199 11.11 4.70 13.18
N ILE A 200 10.14 5.42 12.59
CA ILE A 200 8.78 5.52 13.11
C ILE A 200 8.11 4.14 13.09
N SER A 201 8.26 3.40 11.99
CA SER A 201 7.69 2.06 11.84
C SER A 201 8.28 1.06 12.84
N ILE A 202 9.58 1.11 13.13
CA ILE A 202 10.21 0.26 14.15
C ILE A 202 9.60 0.55 15.54
N VAL A 203 9.48 1.82 15.91
CA VAL A 203 8.85 2.20 17.20
C VAL A 203 7.39 1.73 17.24
N ALA A 204 6.64 1.92 16.14
CA ALA A 204 5.25 1.48 16.04
C ALA A 204 5.12 -0.04 16.14
N ILE A 205 5.98 -0.81 15.46
CA ILE A 205 6.01 -2.27 15.52
C ILE A 205 6.27 -2.76 16.94
N VAL A 206 7.27 -2.20 17.62
CA VAL A 206 7.59 -2.58 19.01
C VAL A 206 6.43 -2.23 19.95
N SER A 207 5.87 -1.02 19.82
CA SER A 207 4.73 -0.59 20.62
C SER A 207 3.51 -1.48 20.40
N MET A 208 3.23 -1.85 19.14
CA MET A 208 2.14 -2.76 18.79
C MET A 208 2.38 -4.17 19.32
N ALA A 209 3.62 -4.68 19.27
CA ALA A 209 3.97 -5.97 19.86
C ALA A 209 3.69 -6.01 21.37
N ILE A 210 4.07 -4.95 22.09
CA ILE A 210 3.78 -4.79 23.52
C ILE A 210 2.26 -4.73 23.77
N ALA A 211 1.55 -3.92 22.96
CA ALA A 211 0.10 -3.80 23.05
C ALA A 211 -0.60 -5.16 22.82
N HIS A 212 -0.19 -5.91 21.78
CA HIS A 212 -0.70 -7.25 21.51
C HIS A 212 -0.44 -8.21 22.68
N TYR A 213 0.77 -8.21 23.24
CA TYR A 213 1.10 -9.09 24.37
C TYR A 213 0.14 -8.90 25.55
N PHE A 214 -0.04 -7.66 26.00
CA PHE A 214 -0.87 -7.37 27.17
C PHE A 214 -2.37 -7.44 26.86
N TRP A 215 -2.80 -6.86 25.74
CA TRP A 215 -4.22 -6.76 25.38
C TRP A 215 -4.83 -8.11 25.03
N GLN A 216 -4.17 -8.90 24.19
CA GLN A 216 -4.68 -10.20 23.80
C GLN A 216 -4.68 -11.17 24.98
N ARG A 217 -3.63 -11.15 25.79
CA ARG A 217 -3.60 -11.93 27.04
C ARG A 217 -4.72 -11.56 28.01
N PHE A 218 -5.10 -10.27 28.05
CA PHE A 218 -6.23 -9.80 28.87
C PHE A 218 -7.57 -10.29 28.31
N LEU A 219 -7.76 -10.22 26.98
CA LEU A 219 -8.99 -10.70 26.34
C LEU A 219 -9.14 -12.22 26.47
N ASP A 220 -8.11 -12.98 26.20
CA ASP A 220 -8.12 -14.45 26.25
C ASP A 220 -8.44 -14.99 27.66
N ARG A 221 -8.12 -14.24 28.72
CA ARG A 221 -8.51 -14.59 30.08
C ARG A 221 -10.01 -14.44 30.35
N LYS A 222 -10.73 -13.69 29.54
CA LYS A 222 -12.17 -13.46 29.65
C LYS A 222 -12.99 -14.41 28.78
N GLU A 223 -12.36 -15.01 27.78
CA GLU A 223 -13.00 -15.97 26.88
C GLU A 223 -12.64 -17.39 27.30
N ASP A 224 -13.65 -18.25 27.43
CA ASP A 224 -13.43 -19.70 27.55
C ASP A 224 -12.94 -20.24 26.21
N ILE A 225 -11.62 -20.35 26.05
CA ILE A 225 -10.99 -20.75 24.79
C ILE A 225 -11.23 -22.25 24.60
N LYS A 226 -12.20 -22.60 23.77
CA LYS A 226 -12.34 -23.96 23.24
C LYS A 226 -11.28 -24.17 22.17
N SER A 227 -10.29 -25.02 22.44
CA SER A 227 -9.26 -25.41 21.46
C SER A 227 -9.91 -26.24 20.36
N GLU A 228 -10.19 -25.63 19.22
CA GLU A 228 -10.49 -26.36 17.99
C GLU A 228 -9.18 -26.52 17.20
N ILE A 229 -8.87 -27.76 16.83
CA ILE A 229 -7.73 -28.04 15.95
C ILE A 229 -8.09 -27.61 14.54
N LEU A 230 -7.34 -26.69 13.99
CA LEU A 230 -7.48 -26.23 12.61
C LEU A 230 -6.42 -26.90 11.74
N ASP A 231 -6.82 -27.28 10.53
CA ASP A 231 -5.89 -27.79 9.53
C ASP A 231 -4.91 -26.69 9.09
N VAL A 232 -3.63 -26.91 9.31
CA VAL A 232 -2.56 -26.03 8.80
C VAL A 232 -2.30 -26.40 7.36
N LYS A 233 -2.61 -25.50 6.45
CA LYS A 233 -2.28 -25.67 5.05
C LYS A 233 -0.76 -25.65 4.88
N GLU A 234 -0.15 -26.81 4.67
CA GLU A 234 1.26 -26.87 4.30
C GLU A 234 1.49 -26.13 2.98
N ILE A 235 2.36 -25.14 3.02
CA ILE A 235 2.78 -24.46 1.79
C ILE A 235 3.78 -25.38 1.10
N THR A 236 3.29 -26.07 0.08
CA THR A 236 4.12 -26.85 -0.82
C THR A 236 4.55 -25.96 -1.98
N THR A 237 5.82 -25.65 -2.07
CA THR A 237 6.38 -24.92 -3.21
C THR A 237 7.53 -25.73 -3.81
N ASN A 238 7.55 -25.80 -5.13
CA ASN A 238 8.65 -26.39 -5.91
C ASN A 238 9.72 -25.32 -6.27
N ALA A 239 9.52 -24.08 -5.83
CA ALA A 239 10.46 -23.02 -6.09
C ALA A 239 11.76 -23.23 -5.27
N PRO A 240 12.94 -22.99 -5.84
CA PRO A 240 14.20 -23.16 -5.16
C PRO A 240 14.39 -22.12 -4.06
N LYS A 241 15.18 -22.46 -3.03
CA LYS A 241 15.38 -21.60 -1.83
C LYS A 241 15.90 -20.20 -2.16
N PHE A 242 16.70 -20.03 -3.20
CA PHE A 242 17.24 -18.72 -3.57
C PHE A 242 16.17 -17.75 -4.09
N TYR A 243 14.97 -18.24 -4.48
CA TYR A 243 13.85 -17.38 -4.85
C TYR A 243 13.37 -16.48 -3.70
N ALA A 244 13.72 -16.84 -2.46
CA ALA A 244 13.42 -15.99 -1.31
C ALA A 244 14.02 -14.57 -1.42
N ILE A 245 15.07 -14.37 -2.22
CA ILE A 245 15.68 -13.05 -2.41
C ILE A 245 14.91 -12.18 -3.42
N LEU A 246 14.18 -12.79 -4.37
CA LEU A 246 13.56 -12.08 -5.48
C LEU A 246 12.55 -11.01 -5.02
N PRO A 247 11.66 -11.25 -4.05
CA PRO A 247 10.72 -10.22 -3.56
C PRO A 247 11.43 -9.02 -2.93
N PHE A 248 12.65 -9.17 -2.43
CA PHE A 248 13.44 -8.10 -1.81
C PHE A 248 14.31 -7.33 -2.81
N MET A 249 14.42 -7.79 -4.05
CA MET A 249 15.27 -7.15 -5.07
C MET A 249 14.94 -5.68 -5.33
N PRO A 250 13.67 -5.23 -5.38
CA PRO A 250 13.37 -3.80 -5.54
C PRO A 250 13.92 -2.96 -4.39
N ILE A 251 13.86 -3.46 -3.14
CA ILE A 251 14.43 -2.78 -1.96
C ILE A 251 15.95 -2.66 -2.10
N ILE A 252 16.60 -3.76 -2.48
CA ILE A 252 18.05 -3.79 -2.74
C ILE A 252 18.39 -2.82 -3.87
N GLY A 253 17.59 -2.78 -4.94
CA GLY A 253 17.78 -1.86 -6.06
C GLY A 253 17.69 -0.39 -5.64
N VAL A 254 16.68 0.00 -4.83
CA VAL A 254 16.56 1.38 -4.31
C VAL A 254 17.79 1.76 -3.45
N LEU A 255 18.36 0.82 -2.72
CA LEU A 255 19.54 1.08 -1.91
C LEU A 255 20.83 1.20 -2.74
N LEU A 256 20.94 0.43 -3.82
CA LEU A 256 22.13 0.39 -4.67
C LEU A 256 22.18 1.54 -5.68
N PHE A 257 21.03 1.88 -6.28
CA PHE A 257 20.92 2.85 -7.38
C PHE A 257 20.42 4.20 -6.88
N ASP A 258 21.10 4.78 -5.89
CA ASP A 258 20.77 6.07 -5.30
C ASP A 258 21.68 7.24 -5.74
N GLY A 259 22.57 7.00 -6.71
CA GLY A 259 23.50 8.01 -7.21
C GLY A 259 24.62 8.40 -6.23
N LYS A 260 24.72 7.73 -5.07
CA LYS A 260 25.73 8.03 -4.03
C LYS A 260 26.84 6.98 -4.01
N PRO A 261 28.06 7.37 -3.62
CA PRO A 261 29.14 6.39 -3.43
C PRO A 261 28.79 5.41 -2.31
N PHE A 262 29.22 4.16 -2.47
CA PHE A 262 29.01 3.15 -1.42
C PHE A 262 29.70 3.55 -0.12
N SER A 263 29.00 3.35 1.00
CA SER A 263 29.54 3.63 2.35
C SER A 263 30.60 2.61 2.82
N ILE A 264 30.84 1.54 2.05
CA ILE A 264 31.78 0.47 2.37
C ILE A 264 33.15 0.82 1.78
N GLY A 265 34.17 0.96 2.60
CA GLY A 265 35.47 1.55 2.29
C GLY A 265 36.13 1.12 0.97
N PHE A 266 36.19 -0.20 0.64
CA PHE A 266 36.78 -0.66 -0.63
C PHE A 266 35.88 -0.45 -1.85
N LEU A 267 34.58 -0.20 -1.67
CA LEU A 267 33.62 0.08 -2.72
C LEU A 267 33.26 1.58 -2.86
N SER A 268 33.89 2.44 -2.02
CA SER A 268 33.60 3.88 -2.01
C SER A 268 33.91 4.62 -3.34
N HIS A 269 34.67 3.98 -4.24
CA HIS A 269 34.94 4.51 -5.59
C HIS A 269 33.85 4.15 -6.61
N ILE A 270 32.93 3.26 -6.27
CA ILE A 270 31.85 2.84 -7.17
C ILE A 270 30.63 3.72 -6.89
N VAL A 271 30.22 4.48 -7.89
CA VAL A 271 28.98 5.24 -7.90
C VAL A 271 28.07 4.66 -8.96
N LEU A 272 26.98 4.04 -8.55
CA LEU A 272 25.95 3.60 -9.50
C LEU A 272 25.02 4.77 -9.85
N PRO A 273 24.47 4.82 -11.08
CA PRO A 273 23.56 5.89 -11.47
C PRO A 273 22.31 5.88 -10.59
N GLU A 274 21.74 7.05 -10.35
CA GLU A 274 20.41 7.15 -9.75
C GLU A 274 19.37 6.62 -10.74
N LEU A 275 18.55 5.66 -10.32
CA LEU A 275 17.50 5.08 -11.14
C LEU A 275 16.14 5.35 -10.52
N HIS A 276 15.18 5.69 -11.38
CA HIS A 276 13.78 5.81 -10.98
C HIS A 276 13.24 4.45 -10.54
N ILE A 277 12.36 4.43 -9.53
CA ILE A 277 11.83 3.19 -8.95
C ILE A 277 11.15 2.27 -9.97
N ILE A 278 10.46 2.83 -10.96
CA ILE A 278 9.85 2.05 -12.05
C ILE A 278 10.91 1.27 -12.81
N THR A 279 12.06 1.91 -13.13
CA THR A 279 13.18 1.29 -13.83
C THR A 279 13.75 0.12 -13.04
N ILE A 280 13.91 0.31 -11.72
CA ILE A 280 14.40 -0.74 -10.81
C ILE A 280 13.44 -1.94 -10.81
N ILE A 281 12.12 -1.70 -10.66
CA ILE A 281 11.15 -2.78 -10.58
C ILE A 281 11.00 -3.51 -11.91
N VAL A 282 10.97 -2.79 -13.03
CA VAL A 282 10.96 -3.41 -14.37
C VAL A 282 12.21 -4.25 -14.57
N GLY A 283 13.39 -3.76 -14.15
CA GLY A 283 14.62 -4.54 -14.13
C GLY A 283 14.50 -5.82 -13.31
N CYS A 284 13.88 -5.75 -12.13
CA CYS A 284 13.61 -6.91 -11.27
C CYS A 284 12.67 -7.92 -11.92
N ILE A 285 11.61 -7.45 -12.63
CA ILE A 285 10.70 -8.33 -13.39
C ILE A 285 11.47 -9.06 -14.49
N ILE A 286 12.24 -8.32 -15.29
CA ILE A 286 13.04 -8.88 -16.39
C ILE A 286 14.03 -9.91 -15.85
N LEU A 287 14.77 -9.58 -14.79
CA LEU A 287 15.75 -10.49 -14.21
C LEU A 287 15.09 -11.75 -13.64
N SER A 288 13.94 -11.62 -12.98
CA SER A 288 13.17 -12.75 -12.47
C SER A 288 12.65 -13.64 -13.61
N ALA A 289 12.21 -13.03 -14.72
CA ALA A 289 11.78 -13.77 -15.93
C ALA A 289 12.93 -14.53 -16.59
N ILE A 290 14.13 -13.91 -16.65
CA ILE A 290 15.34 -14.58 -17.14
C ILE A 290 15.71 -15.77 -16.24
N ILE A 291 15.66 -15.61 -14.91
CA ILE A 291 15.93 -16.68 -13.95
C ILE A 291 14.96 -17.84 -14.13
N GLU A 292 13.63 -17.56 -14.29
CA GLU A 292 12.63 -18.59 -14.56
C GLU A 292 12.88 -19.31 -15.91
N PHE A 293 13.23 -18.56 -16.95
CA PHE A 293 13.57 -19.14 -18.24
C PHE A 293 14.79 -20.07 -18.14
N LEU A 294 15.87 -19.61 -17.54
CA LEU A 294 17.11 -20.41 -17.38
C LEU A 294 16.90 -21.66 -16.54
N ARG A 295 15.94 -21.63 -15.61
CA ARG A 295 15.61 -22.80 -14.79
C ARG A 295 14.89 -23.90 -15.53
N GLY A 296 13.95 -23.55 -16.40
CA GLY A 296 13.07 -24.52 -17.05
C GLY A 296 13.19 -24.59 -18.56
N PHE A 297 13.87 -23.65 -19.19
CA PHE A 297 13.92 -23.43 -20.64
C PHE A 297 12.52 -23.46 -21.30
N ASP A 298 11.49 -23.09 -20.51
CA ASP A 298 10.09 -23.10 -20.93
C ASP A 298 9.56 -21.67 -21.10
N GLY A 299 9.63 -21.17 -22.33
CA GLY A 299 9.15 -19.83 -22.68
C GLY A 299 7.65 -19.65 -22.42
N LYS A 300 6.83 -20.72 -22.55
CA LYS A 300 5.37 -20.62 -22.32
C LYS A 300 5.06 -20.29 -20.85
N LYS A 301 5.80 -20.88 -19.91
CA LYS A 301 5.66 -20.56 -18.47
C LYS A 301 6.06 -19.13 -18.16
N VAL A 302 7.16 -18.66 -18.76
CA VAL A 302 7.60 -17.27 -18.56
C VAL A 302 6.56 -16.28 -19.09
N TYR A 303 6.02 -16.50 -20.29
CA TYR A 303 4.96 -15.65 -20.84
C TYR A 303 3.69 -15.67 -19.97
N ALA A 304 3.26 -16.85 -19.51
CA ALA A 304 2.13 -16.97 -18.60
C ALA A 304 2.37 -16.20 -17.28
N GLY A 305 3.59 -16.22 -16.77
CA GLY A 305 3.98 -15.43 -15.59
C GLY A 305 3.94 -13.91 -15.84
N LEU A 306 4.40 -13.48 -17.02
CA LEU A 306 4.29 -12.06 -17.42
C LEU A 306 2.83 -11.63 -17.59
N ASP A 307 1.95 -12.50 -18.09
CA ASP A 307 0.51 -12.21 -18.14
C ASP A 307 -0.08 -12.01 -16.75
N VAL A 308 0.36 -12.78 -15.74
CA VAL A 308 -0.03 -12.56 -14.33
C VAL A 308 0.47 -11.20 -13.82
N CYS A 309 1.70 -10.82 -14.18
CA CYS A 309 2.22 -9.49 -13.87
C CYS A 309 1.32 -8.39 -14.45
N TYR A 310 0.99 -8.47 -15.74
CA TYR A 310 0.12 -7.49 -16.41
C TYR A 310 -1.29 -7.42 -15.81
N ARG A 311 -1.87 -8.57 -15.41
CA ARG A 311 -3.14 -8.61 -14.69
C ARG A 311 -3.04 -7.93 -13.33
N GLY A 312 -1.96 -8.16 -12.57
CA GLY A 312 -1.70 -7.45 -11.32
C GLY A 312 -1.60 -5.93 -11.49
N MET A 313 -0.99 -5.48 -12.61
CA MET A 313 -0.98 -4.05 -12.98
C MET A 313 -2.40 -3.53 -13.29
N ALA A 314 -3.19 -4.28 -14.04
CA ALA A 314 -4.56 -3.90 -14.41
C ALA A 314 -5.48 -3.83 -13.18
N ASP A 315 -5.36 -4.77 -12.25
CA ASP A 315 -6.09 -4.78 -10.99
C ASP A 315 -5.74 -3.56 -10.12
N ALA A 316 -4.46 -3.19 -10.06
CA ALA A 316 -4.01 -1.99 -9.37
C ALA A 316 -4.54 -0.71 -10.03
N PHE A 317 -4.58 -0.65 -11.37
CA PHE A 317 -5.21 0.46 -12.08
C PHE A 317 -6.68 0.60 -11.68
N ALA A 318 -7.45 -0.48 -11.75
CA ALA A 318 -8.88 -0.45 -11.46
C ALA A 318 -9.20 -0.11 -9.99
N THR A 319 -8.40 -0.60 -9.05
CA THR A 319 -8.70 -0.48 -7.61
C THR A 319 -8.04 0.73 -6.95
N VAL A 320 -6.81 1.06 -7.32
CA VAL A 320 -6.03 2.12 -6.66
C VAL A 320 -5.96 3.37 -7.51
N VAL A 321 -5.52 3.27 -8.78
CA VAL A 321 -5.32 4.45 -9.62
C VAL A 321 -6.64 5.18 -9.89
N MET A 322 -7.70 4.44 -10.19
CA MET A 322 -9.02 5.02 -10.39
C MET A 322 -9.59 5.64 -9.11
N LEU A 323 -9.25 5.09 -7.94
CA LEU A 323 -9.63 5.69 -6.65
C LEU A 323 -8.88 7.02 -6.43
N LEU A 324 -7.58 7.09 -6.74
CA LEU A 324 -6.78 8.32 -6.66
C LEU A 324 -7.32 9.41 -7.60
N VAL A 325 -7.72 9.04 -8.81
CA VAL A 325 -8.36 9.97 -9.75
C VAL A 325 -9.69 10.47 -9.21
N ALA A 326 -10.55 9.57 -8.74
CA ALA A 326 -11.86 9.93 -8.19
C ALA A 326 -11.74 10.83 -6.94
N ALA A 327 -10.80 10.51 -6.05
CA ALA A 327 -10.48 11.34 -4.88
C ALA A 327 -9.95 12.72 -5.29
N GLY A 328 -9.11 12.79 -6.35
CA GLY A 328 -8.62 14.04 -6.90
C GLY A 328 -9.74 14.91 -7.49
N VAL A 329 -10.69 14.31 -8.21
CA VAL A 329 -11.88 15.02 -8.72
C VAL A 329 -12.73 15.56 -7.57
N PHE A 330 -12.93 14.77 -6.52
CA PHE A 330 -13.68 15.17 -5.34
C PHE A 330 -12.98 16.29 -4.55
N ALA A 331 -11.68 16.16 -4.33
CA ALA A 331 -10.88 17.18 -3.64
C ALA A 331 -10.89 18.52 -4.38
N GLN A 332 -10.72 18.50 -5.70
CA GLN A 332 -10.83 19.71 -6.52
C GLN A 332 -12.22 20.32 -6.44
N GLY A 333 -13.27 19.50 -6.51
CA GLY A 333 -14.65 19.97 -6.35
C GLY A 333 -14.88 20.69 -5.02
N LEU A 334 -14.40 20.14 -3.91
CA LEU A 334 -14.47 20.77 -2.58
C LEU A 334 -13.66 22.06 -2.53
N SER A 335 -12.47 22.08 -3.13
CA SER A 335 -11.60 23.26 -3.17
C SER A 335 -12.24 24.39 -3.98
N THR A 336 -12.72 24.10 -5.19
CA THR A 336 -13.28 25.13 -6.11
C THR A 336 -14.62 25.66 -5.65
N VAL A 337 -15.49 24.83 -5.05
CA VAL A 337 -16.71 25.32 -4.39
C VAL A 337 -16.38 26.28 -3.25
N GLY A 338 -15.18 26.18 -2.63
CA GLY A 338 -14.76 27.05 -1.53
C GLY A 338 -15.00 26.42 -0.14
N PHE A 339 -15.25 25.12 -0.08
CA PHE A 339 -15.45 24.40 1.18
C PHE A 339 -14.21 24.43 2.06
N ILE A 340 -13.03 24.17 1.47
CA ILE A 340 -11.76 24.16 2.20
C ILE A 340 -11.43 25.55 2.75
N SER A 341 -11.56 26.59 1.93
CA SER A 341 -11.33 27.97 2.36
C SER A 341 -12.33 28.41 3.43
N GLY A 342 -13.58 27.95 3.34
CA GLY A 342 -14.62 28.18 4.35
C GLY A 342 -14.29 27.52 5.69
N LEU A 343 -13.75 26.30 5.68
CA LEU A 343 -13.29 25.63 6.91
C LEU A 343 -12.10 26.35 7.53
N ILE A 344 -11.12 26.78 6.73
CA ILE A 344 -9.95 27.51 7.21
C ILE A 344 -10.38 28.82 7.88
N SER A 345 -11.26 29.60 7.25
CA SER A 345 -11.77 30.86 7.84
C SER A 345 -12.59 30.63 9.10
N LEU A 346 -13.34 29.53 9.15
CA LEU A 346 -14.09 29.15 10.35
C LEU A 346 -13.13 28.74 11.49
N ALA A 347 -12.10 27.95 11.19
CA ALA A 347 -11.06 27.59 12.17
C ALA A 347 -10.30 28.81 12.70
N GLN A 348 -9.95 29.76 11.83
CA GLN A 348 -9.31 31.03 12.24
C GLN A 348 -10.21 31.90 13.14
N SER A 349 -11.55 31.82 12.97
CA SER A 349 -12.48 32.54 13.82
C SER A 349 -12.58 32.01 15.25
N PHE A 350 -12.18 30.77 15.50
CA PHE A 350 -12.14 30.16 16.84
C PHE A 350 -10.87 30.51 17.68
N GLY A 351 -9.97 31.34 17.15
CA GLY A 351 -8.76 31.80 17.84
C GLY A 351 -7.62 30.79 17.84
N SER A 352 -6.51 31.16 18.48
CA SER A 352 -5.22 30.46 18.49
C SER A 352 -5.20 29.02 19.05
N GLY A 353 -6.36 28.45 19.41
CA GLY A 353 -6.50 27.03 19.76
C GLY A 353 -6.57 26.08 18.56
N ALA A 354 -6.70 26.61 17.32
CA ALA A 354 -6.85 25.82 16.10
C ALA A 354 -5.51 25.42 15.43
N ILE A 355 -4.38 25.57 16.09
CA ILE A 355 -3.04 25.18 15.57
C ILE A 355 -2.79 23.65 15.71
N ILE A 356 -3.80 22.86 16.03
CA ILE A 356 -3.70 21.39 16.11
C ILE A 356 -4.58 20.76 15.02
N MET A 357 -4.33 21.12 13.76
CA MET A 357 -4.78 20.32 12.59
C MET A 357 -3.66 20.22 11.57
#